data_34e8f152259bdf594175365e9fa8f3eb
#
_entry.id   34e8f152259bdf594175365e9fa8f3eb
#
_cell.length_a   1.000
_cell.length_b   1.000
_cell.length_c   1.000
_cell.angle_alpha   90.00
_cell.angle_beta   90.00
_cell.angle_gamma   90.00
#
_symmetry.space_group_name_H-M   'P 1'
#
loop_
_entity.id
_entity.type
_entity.pdbx_description
1 polymer ?
#
loop_
_entity_poly.entity_id
_entity_poly.type
_entity_poly.pdbx_seq_one_letter_code
_entity_poly.pdbx_strand_id
1 'polypeptide(L)'
;MKKLMKKTAIFVAVGAMVASIGPSVYAQNVTSQNISGSDRYSTAVKISQSGWSQSDTVILTNANAVADSLSVAPLASKLRVPVLLTQSDSLNEATMAELSRLGAKKVLIIGGQDSISMGLEDNLKTSSLDVERIEGASREETSLNIAKKLKELTSEKFQVAFLVNGHKGLADAAGIGAIAAKKGAPILFTSNSRLEATKSDLGQLGIDNAYVIGGNLSLVGEFDRIATSVERIAGSNRQETSLKMMNKFNPNPAVVYLTDDGGVRANRLIDAVLINSGIIASNAQASASDKGVEQVGPTKSPKSSNLAEGAVLLVNSNNGLSFNQYKTLYNMSSLTGLTQVSGGDALTNSMGILSNLMQNKGNAKADQAFDRLMKLEYLTTEYNVYGTKKQIEGSQFLSTLKMDSSFNFIYDRARMESLLKNMDNKAVPKQLSDSYAYWKNGDVIISKMKQVTKMDLDYEVNRLSGILKSGVSTYNINPKYIVTNYGDIPANAVNLGHKYIEIDISQQKMWLMEYGYEKMVTPVVTGNPNKGMATPPGIFKVRKMMTNAVLRGPGYASPVKYWVPFNGSIGIHDAYWQPFFGGNRYLYAGSHGCVNTPLSNMSFLYSRIHVGTPVIVHK
;
A
#
# COMPACT_ATOMS: atom_id res chain seq x y z
N MET A 1 -6.54 75.50 -14.54
CA MET A 1 -5.52 75.93 -13.57
C MET A 1 -4.97 74.71 -12.89
N LYS A 2 -3.69 74.64 -12.78
CA LYS A 2 -2.76 73.58 -12.29
C LYS A 2 -2.41 72.51 -13.35
N LYS A 3 -1.26 72.76 -13.99
CA LYS A 3 -0.51 71.91 -14.87
C LYS A 3 0.02 70.68 -14.11
N LEU A 4 -0.23 69.49 -14.69
CA LEU A 4 0.39 68.26 -14.23
C LEU A 4 1.66 68.04 -15.06
N MET A 5 2.85 68.17 -14.44
CA MET A 5 4.12 67.85 -15.09
C MET A 5 4.38 66.36 -15.09
N LYS A 6 4.46 65.78 -16.27
CA LYS A 6 4.98 64.43 -16.48
C LYS A 6 6.51 64.44 -16.31
N LYS A 7 7.02 63.68 -15.33
CA LYS A 7 8.46 63.37 -15.25
C LYS A 7 8.70 62.04 -15.96
N THR A 8 9.39 62.14 -17.08
CA THR A 8 9.90 60.99 -17.81
C THR A 8 11.23 60.59 -17.17
N ALA A 9 11.31 59.41 -16.55
CA ALA A 9 12.55 58.84 -16.04
C ALA A 9 13.18 58.00 -17.17
N ILE A 10 14.36 58.42 -17.62
CA ILE A 10 15.20 57.66 -18.54
C ILE A 10 15.97 56.65 -17.71
N PHE A 11 15.67 55.34 -17.87
CA PHE A 11 16.51 54.26 -17.36
C PHE A 11 17.63 53.98 -18.35
N VAL A 12 18.84 54.31 -17.97
CA VAL A 12 20.05 53.83 -18.65
C VAL A 12 20.32 52.42 -18.16
N ALA A 13 20.09 51.42 -18.98
CA ALA A 13 20.45 50.03 -18.70
C ALA A 13 21.97 49.87 -18.95
N VAL A 14 22.74 49.87 -17.87
CA VAL A 14 24.13 49.39 -17.91
C VAL A 14 24.05 47.86 -17.82
N GLY A 15 24.24 47.19 -18.95
CA GLY A 15 24.35 45.73 -19.03
C GLY A 15 25.66 45.26 -18.40
N ALA A 16 25.65 44.92 -17.13
CA ALA A 16 26.68 44.07 -16.54
C ALA A 16 26.37 42.62 -16.95
N MET A 17 27.10 42.10 -17.94
CA MET A 17 27.22 40.65 -18.14
C MET A 17 27.94 40.08 -16.92
N VAL A 18 27.17 39.66 -15.92
CA VAL A 18 27.66 38.71 -14.93
C VAL A 18 27.64 37.36 -15.65
N ALA A 19 28.77 36.93 -16.15
CA ALA A 19 28.98 35.53 -16.48
C ALA A 19 28.85 34.75 -15.19
N SER A 20 27.64 34.21 -14.93
CA SER A 20 27.44 33.23 -13.88
C SER A 20 28.20 31.97 -14.30
N ILE A 21 29.44 31.84 -13.77
CA ILE A 21 30.09 30.53 -13.72
C ILE A 21 29.25 29.72 -12.72
N GLY A 22 28.14 29.17 -13.21
CA GLY A 22 27.42 28.13 -12.48
C GLY A 22 28.40 26.96 -12.28
N PRO A 23 28.35 26.26 -11.13
CA PRO A 23 29.18 25.08 -10.95
C PRO A 23 28.93 24.17 -12.17
N SER A 24 30.01 23.79 -12.85
CA SER A 24 29.94 22.84 -13.98
C SER A 24 29.29 21.56 -13.44
N VAL A 25 28.06 21.28 -13.83
CA VAL A 25 27.34 20.08 -13.47
C VAL A 25 27.91 18.96 -14.32
N TYR A 26 28.94 18.29 -13.84
CA TYR A 26 29.54 17.15 -14.54
C TYR A 26 28.60 15.95 -14.47
N ALA A 27 28.47 15.27 -15.60
CA ALA A 27 27.87 13.95 -15.66
C ALA A 27 28.59 13.00 -14.68
N GLN A 28 27.84 12.28 -13.84
CA GLN A 28 28.39 11.36 -12.86
C GLN A 28 28.32 9.94 -13.40
N ASN A 29 29.42 9.22 -13.32
CA ASN A 29 29.44 7.81 -13.70
C ASN A 29 28.88 6.96 -12.57
N VAL A 30 27.55 6.91 -12.44
CA VAL A 30 26.84 6.12 -11.43
C VAL A 30 26.57 4.73 -11.96
N THR A 31 27.15 3.73 -11.34
CA THR A 31 26.92 2.31 -11.66
C THR A 31 25.71 1.76 -10.91
N SER A 32 24.94 0.90 -11.56
CA SER A 32 23.83 0.18 -10.93
C SER A 32 24.14 -1.30 -10.85
N GLN A 33 23.96 -1.91 -9.67
CA GLN A 33 24.21 -3.34 -9.42
C GLN A 33 23.03 -3.96 -8.70
N ASN A 34 22.91 -5.30 -8.81
CA ASN A 34 21.96 -6.10 -8.08
C ASN A 34 22.69 -7.27 -7.40
N ILE A 35 22.61 -7.35 -6.07
CA ILE A 35 23.19 -8.43 -5.27
C ILE A 35 22.14 -9.38 -4.67
N SER A 36 20.86 -9.22 -5.02
CA SER A 36 19.81 -10.13 -4.55
C SER A 36 20.00 -11.55 -5.09
N GLY A 37 19.64 -12.54 -4.27
CA GLY A 37 19.53 -13.94 -4.66
C GLY A 37 18.12 -14.30 -5.15
N SER A 38 17.91 -15.58 -5.45
CA SER A 38 16.60 -16.13 -5.76
C SER A 38 15.64 -16.11 -4.57
N ASP A 39 16.23 -16.16 -3.37
CA ASP A 39 15.55 -16.06 -2.09
C ASP A 39 16.43 -15.31 -1.07
N ARG A 40 15.93 -15.12 0.15
CA ARG A 40 16.65 -14.41 1.22
C ARG A 40 17.90 -15.13 1.70
N TYR A 41 17.93 -16.47 1.68
CA TYR A 41 19.11 -17.26 2.06
C TYR A 41 20.22 -17.07 1.03
N SER A 42 19.88 -17.17 -0.24
CA SER A 42 20.81 -16.89 -1.35
C SER A 42 21.29 -15.44 -1.36
N THR A 43 20.45 -14.49 -0.95
CA THR A 43 20.84 -13.08 -0.78
C THR A 43 21.87 -12.95 0.33
N ALA A 44 21.65 -13.59 1.49
CA ALA A 44 22.60 -13.60 2.60
C ALA A 44 23.95 -14.17 2.18
N VAL A 45 23.93 -15.29 1.46
CA VAL A 45 25.14 -15.94 0.93
C VAL A 45 25.89 -15.03 -0.04
N LYS A 46 25.19 -14.38 -1.00
CA LYS A 46 25.84 -13.44 -1.93
C LYS A 46 26.51 -12.25 -1.21
N ILE A 47 25.84 -11.70 -0.19
CA ILE A 47 26.42 -10.62 0.63
C ILE A 47 27.65 -11.13 1.38
N SER A 48 27.57 -12.34 1.99
CA SER A 48 28.69 -12.97 2.63
C SER A 48 29.87 -13.18 1.67
N GLN A 49 29.63 -13.75 0.50
CA GLN A 49 30.63 -13.97 -0.54
C GLN A 49 31.26 -12.66 -1.06
N SER A 50 30.48 -11.58 -1.06
CA SER A 50 30.99 -10.25 -1.46
C SER A 50 31.89 -9.62 -0.39
N GLY A 51 31.71 -9.98 0.90
CA GLY A 51 32.43 -9.39 2.04
C GLY A 51 33.51 -10.27 2.64
N TRP A 52 33.40 -11.60 2.54
CA TRP A 52 34.32 -12.55 3.25
C TRP A 52 34.78 -13.69 2.37
N SER A 53 36.09 -13.89 2.30
CA SER A 53 36.67 -15.10 1.73
C SER A 53 36.67 -16.27 2.72
N GLN A 54 36.82 -15.99 4.03
CA GLN A 54 36.76 -16.91 5.16
C GLN A 54 36.29 -16.20 6.42
N SER A 55 35.71 -16.94 7.38
CA SER A 55 35.34 -16.41 8.69
C SER A 55 35.21 -17.55 9.70
N ASP A 56 36.02 -17.55 10.76
CA ASP A 56 35.94 -18.58 11.81
C ASP A 56 34.66 -18.46 12.64
N THR A 57 34.02 -17.28 12.67
CA THR A 57 32.76 -17.03 13.38
C THR A 57 31.70 -16.52 12.41
N VAL A 58 30.46 -17.00 12.56
CA VAL A 58 29.31 -16.57 11.79
C VAL A 58 28.16 -16.26 12.74
N ILE A 59 27.42 -15.19 12.49
CA ILE A 59 26.15 -14.94 13.15
C ILE A 59 25.04 -15.63 12.35
N LEU A 60 24.21 -16.42 13.05
CA LEU A 60 23.09 -17.14 12.48
C LEU A 60 21.78 -16.60 13.07
N THR A 61 20.85 -16.22 12.21
CA THR A 61 19.55 -15.68 12.63
C THR A 61 18.42 -16.25 11.79
N ASN A 62 17.20 -16.29 12.33
CA ASN A 62 16.04 -16.83 11.62
C ASN A 62 15.54 -15.85 10.55
N ALA A 63 15.36 -16.35 9.35
CA ALA A 63 14.88 -15.59 8.19
C ALA A 63 13.47 -15.00 8.36
N ASN A 64 12.67 -15.52 9.27
CA ASN A 64 11.29 -15.05 9.53
C ASN A 64 11.14 -14.29 10.86
N ALA A 65 12.05 -14.49 11.83
CA ALA A 65 12.07 -13.78 13.11
C ALA A 65 12.95 -12.50 13.01
N VAL A 66 12.53 -11.59 12.14
CA VAL A 66 13.32 -10.40 11.74
C VAL A 66 13.63 -9.48 12.92
N ALA A 67 12.75 -9.40 13.91
CA ALA A 67 12.92 -8.48 15.03
C ALA A 67 14.24 -8.71 15.81
N ASP A 68 14.56 -9.96 16.11
CA ASP A 68 15.81 -10.29 16.84
C ASP A 68 17.05 -9.91 16.03
N SER A 69 16.96 -10.02 14.71
CA SER A 69 18.06 -9.77 13.79
C SER A 69 18.38 -8.30 13.58
N LEU A 70 17.38 -7.42 13.68
CA LEU A 70 17.52 -5.99 13.31
C LEU A 70 18.45 -5.20 14.23
N SER A 71 18.76 -5.70 15.44
CA SER A 71 19.71 -5.07 16.37
C SER A 71 21.14 -5.61 16.26
N VAL A 72 21.39 -6.60 15.39
CA VAL A 72 22.67 -7.33 15.34
C VAL A 72 23.79 -6.59 14.61
N ALA A 73 23.47 -5.63 13.72
CA ALA A 73 24.46 -5.00 12.84
C ALA A 73 25.68 -4.40 13.59
N PRO A 74 25.55 -3.72 14.73
CA PRO A 74 26.71 -3.23 15.49
C PRO A 74 27.61 -4.35 16.01
N LEU A 75 27.01 -5.47 16.47
CA LEU A 75 27.77 -6.63 16.95
C LEU A 75 28.50 -7.35 15.81
N ALA A 76 27.79 -7.60 14.69
CA ALA A 76 28.38 -8.21 13.51
C ALA A 76 29.57 -7.40 12.96
N SER A 77 29.40 -6.08 12.92
CA SER A 77 30.45 -5.13 12.52
C SER A 77 31.67 -5.17 13.47
N LYS A 78 31.42 -5.16 14.78
CA LYS A 78 32.50 -5.22 15.79
C LYS A 78 33.31 -6.52 15.70
N LEU A 79 32.61 -7.63 15.51
CA LEU A 79 33.22 -8.95 15.33
C LEU A 79 33.83 -9.14 13.93
N ARG A 80 33.41 -8.32 12.94
CA ARG A 80 33.80 -8.45 11.52
C ARG A 80 33.38 -9.78 10.91
N VAL A 81 32.16 -10.24 11.21
CA VAL A 81 31.65 -11.54 10.81
C VAL A 81 30.39 -11.41 9.92
N PRO A 82 30.17 -12.35 8.99
CA PRO A 82 28.96 -12.37 8.20
C PRO A 82 27.73 -12.76 9.03
N VAL A 83 26.56 -12.27 8.61
CA VAL A 83 25.25 -12.70 9.12
C VAL A 83 24.63 -13.62 8.07
N LEU A 84 24.31 -14.84 8.45
CA LEU A 84 23.63 -15.82 7.63
C LEU A 84 22.23 -16.12 8.18
N LEU A 85 21.38 -16.64 7.32
CA LEU A 85 19.97 -16.93 7.64
C LEU A 85 19.72 -18.44 7.74
N THR A 86 18.83 -18.81 8.67
CA THR A 86 18.34 -20.18 8.79
C THR A 86 16.82 -20.23 8.89
N GLN A 87 16.24 -21.41 8.73
CA GLN A 87 14.88 -21.73 9.16
C GLN A 87 14.87 -21.99 10.68
N SER A 88 13.69 -22.19 11.27
CA SER A 88 13.59 -22.47 12.70
C SER A 88 14.26 -23.78 13.10
N ASP A 89 14.01 -24.84 12.33
CA ASP A 89 14.37 -26.21 12.70
C ASP A 89 15.44 -26.85 11.82
N SER A 90 15.88 -26.17 10.76
CA SER A 90 16.84 -26.72 9.79
C SER A 90 17.66 -25.64 9.12
N LEU A 91 18.92 -25.97 8.79
CA LEU A 91 19.74 -25.14 7.91
C LEU A 91 19.26 -25.25 6.47
N ASN A 92 19.17 -24.11 5.80
CA ASN A 92 19.02 -24.06 4.35
C ASN A 92 20.32 -24.56 3.70
N GLU A 93 20.23 -25.28 2.56
CA GLU A 93 21.39 -25.82 1.84
C GLU A 93 22.43 -24.76 1.48
N ALA A 94 21.98 -23.59 1.02
CA ALA A 94 22.89 -22.50 0.68
C ALA A 94 23.65 -21.98 1.92
N THR A 95 22.96 -21.88 3.07
CA THR A 95 23.60 -21.50 4.35
C THR A 95 24.61 -22.53 4.83
N MET A 96 24.27 -23.81 4.71
CA MET A 96 25.19 -24.90 5.08
C MET A 96 26.45 -24.90 4.21
N ALA A 97 26.28 -24.74 2.89
CA ALA A 97 27.43 -24.64 1.96
C ALA A 97 28.30 -23.42 2.27
N GLU A 98 27.69 -22.30 2.65
CA GLU A 98 28.41 -21.07 2.98
C GLU A 98 29.17 -21.16 4.29
N LEU A 99 28.62 -21.80 5.34
CA LEU A 99 29.34 -22.10 6.58
C LEU A 99 30.61 -22.91 6.28
N SER A 100 30.50 -23.93 5.42
CA SER A 100 31.64 -24.77 4.99
C SER A 100 32.65 -23.96 4.16
N ARG A 101 32.20 -23.12 3.23
CA ARG A 101 33.09 -22.27 2.41
C ARG A 101 33.88 -21.29 3.26
N LEU A 102 33.23 -20.70 4.28
CA LEU A 102 33.87 -19.76 5.21
C LEU A 102 34.87 -20.44 6.14
N GLY A 103 34.79 -21.75 6.31
CA GLY A 103 35.58 -22.50 7.32
C GLY A 103 35.14 -22.16 8.75
N ALA A 104 33.83 -21.92 8.95
CA ALA A 104 33.27 -21.53 10.24
C ALA A 104 33.58 -22.60 11.32
N LYS A 105 33.99 -22.12 12.49
CA LYS A 105 34.25 -22.93 13.70
C LYS A 105 33.28 -22.57 14.82
N LYS A 106 32.80 -21.32 14.82
CA LYS A 106 31.86 -20.78 15.81
C LYS A 106 30.62 -20.21 15.15
N VAL A 107 29.47 -20.54 15.72
CA VAL A 107 28.20 -19.97 15.34
C VAL A 107 27.58 -19.21 16.52
N LEU A 108 27.30 -17.95 16.30
CA LEU A 108 26.59 -17.11 17.26
C LEU A 108 25.11 -17.02 16.85
N ILE A 109 24.25 -17.75 17.57
CA ILE A 109 22.82 -17.79 17.34
C ILE A 109 22.17 -16.53 17.96
N ILE A 110 21.33 -15.83 17.19
CA ILE A 110 20.55 -14.69 17.67
C ILE A 110 19.07 -15.06 17.73
N GLY A 111 18.47 -14.88 18.92
CA GLY A 111 17.08 -15.17 19.21
C GLY A 111 16.84 -16.45 19.98
N GLY A 112 15.65 -16.54 20.60
CA GLY A 112 15.24 -17.65 21.46
C GLY A 112 14.88 -18.94 20.71
N GLN A 113 14.45 -19.94 21.47
CA GLN A 113 14.14 -21.28 20.97
C GLN A 113 12.96 -21.30 19.98
N ASP A 114 12.03 -20.35 20.11
CA ASP A 114 10.93 -20.18 19.14
C ASP A 114 11.42 -19.65 17.79
N SER A 115 12.55 -18.94 17.80
CA SER A 115 13.20 -18.43 16.59
C SER A 115 14.07 -19.50 15.94
N ILE A 116 15.00 -20.08 16.70
CA ILE A 116 15.90 -21.16 16.26
C ILE A 116 15.86 -22.26 17.31
N SER A 117 15.35 -23.44 16.94
CA SER A 117 15.09 -24.54 17.86
C SER A 117 16.37 -25.09 18.52
N MET A 118 16.19 -25.71 19.68
CA MET A 118 17.27 -26.43 20.36
C MET A 118 17.79 -27.59 19.50
N GLY A 119 16.91 -28.27 18.76
CA GLY A 119 17.30 -29.35 17.86
C GLY A 119 18.27 -28.92 16.78
N LEU A 120 18.06 -27.71 16.20
CA LEU A 120 19.01 -27.16 15.24
C LEU A 120 20.33 -26.75 15.92
N GLU A 121 20.29 -26.17 17.11
CA GLU A 121 21.47 -25.82 17.89
C GLU A 121 22.32 -27.06 18.21
N ASP A 122 21.65 -28.14 18.65
CA ASP A 122 22.34 -29.41 18.95
C ASP A 122 22.95 -30.07 17.70
N ASN A 123 22.26 -29.97 16.55
CA ASN A 123 22.82 -30.43 15.26
C ASN A 123 24.07 -29.65 14.86
N LEU A 124 24.11 -28.33 15.11
CA LEU A 124 25.31 -27.52 14.86
C LEU A 124 26.47 -27.94 15.77
N LYS A 125 26.22 -28.18 17.07
CA LYS A 125 27.23 -28.67 18.02
C LYS A 125 27.74 -30.04 17.63
N THR A 126 26.85 -30.93 17.20
CA THR A 126 27.24 -32.28 16.72
C THR A 126 28.11 -32.19 15.47
N SER A 127 27.98 -31.16 14.66
CA SER A 127 28.81 -30.87 13.50
C SER A 127 30.16 -30.22 13.86
N SER A 128 30.58 -30.29 15.12
CA SER A 128 31.84 -29.74 15.66
C SER A 128 31.95 -28.22 15.59
N LEU A 129 30.85 -27.53 15.60
CA LEU A 129 30.81 -26.08 15.72
C LEU A 129 30.67 -25.66 17.20
N ASP A 130 31.45 -24.66 17.62
CA ASP A 130 31.21 -23.95 18.88
C ASP A 130 29.99 -23.09 18.73
N VAL A 131 28.94 -23.29 19.55
CA VAL A 131 27.67 -22.60 19.43
C VAL A 131 27.38 -21.78 20.68
N GLU A 132 27.26 -20.48 20.54
CA GLU A 132 26.87 -19.55 21.57
C GLU A 132 25.51 -18.91 21.17
N ARG A 133 24.57 -18.81 22.12
CA ARG A 133 23.26 -18.17 21.87
C ARG A 133 23.16 -16.85 22.62
N ILE A 134 22.64 -15.82 21.93
CA ILE A 134 22.23 -14.54 22.52
C ILE A 134 20.73 -14.42 22.34
N GLU A 135 19.99 -14.50 23.43
CA GLU A 135 18.54 -14.45 23.47
C GLU A 135 18.03 -13.63 24.67
N GLY A 136 16.76 -13.33 24.70
CA GLY A 136 16.01 -12.79 25.82
C GLY A 136 14.58 -13.28 25.75
N ALA A 137 13.81 -13.12 26.85
CA ALA A 137 12.40 -13.48 26.91
C ALA A 137 11.51 -12.64 25.96
N SER A 138 12.04 -11.55 25.44
CA SER A 138 11.40 -10.71 24.45
C SER A 138 12.45 -10.13 23.48
N ARG A 139 11.98 -9.54 22.36
CA ARG A 139 12.88 -8.84 21.41
C ARG A 139 13.60 -7.65 22.03
N GLU A 140 12.99 -7.00 23.00
CA GLU A 140 13.57 -5.91 23.76
C GLU A 140 14.75 -6.43 24.57
N GLU A 141 14.59 -7.56 25.27
CA GLU A 141 15.63 -8.18 26.05
C GLU A 141 16.73 -8.80 25.15
N THR A 142 16.35 -9.43 24.02
CA THR A 142 17.33 -9.89 23.03
C THR A 142 18.21 -8.73 22.56
N SER A 143 17.62 -7.57 22.22
CA SER A 143 18.40 -6.40 21.79
C SER A 143 19.30 -5.85 22.90
N LEU A 144 18.84 -5.88 24.16
CA LEU A 144 19.65 -5.51 25.32
C LEU A 144 20.84 -6.47 25.52
N ASN A 145 20.63 -7.78 25.38
CA ASN A 145 21.69 -8.79 25.54
C ASN A 145 22.70 -8.71 24.40
N ILE A 146 22.28 -8.39 23.17
CA ILE A 146 23.18 -8.04 22.07
C ILE A 146 24.03 -6.80 22.43
N ALA A 147 23.41 -5.77 23.02
CA ALA A 147 24.11 -4.56 23.45
C ALA A 147 25.12 -4.84 24.58
N LYS A 148 24.78 -5.71 25.54
CA LYS A 148 25.69 -6.16 26.59
C LYS A 148 26.89 -6.90 26.01
N LYS A 149 26.64 -7.83 25.05
CA LYS A 149 27.72 -8.53 24.36
C LYS A 149 28.62 -7.57 23.57
N LEU A 150 28.03 -6.56 22.91
CA LEU A 150 28.81 -5.52 22.23
C LEU A 150 29.64 -4.71 23.22
N LYS A 151 29.12 -4.41 24.42
CA LYS A 151 29.84 -3.70 25.49
C LYS A 151 31.03 -4.50 26.01
N GLU A 152 30.89 -5.81 26.17
CA GLU A 152 32.01 -6.71 26.56
C GLU A 152 33.17 -6.65 25.57
N LEU A 153 32.88 -6.50 24.28
CA LEU A 153 33.85 -6.42 23.20
C LEU A 153 34.44 -5.03 22.97
N THR A 154 33.95 -4.04 23.72
CA THR A 154 34.32 -2.63 23.54
C THR A 154 34.90 -2.09 24.84
N SER A 155 36.15 -1.64 24.84
CA SER A 155 36.78 -1.00 25.99
C SER A 155 36.27 0.41 26.29
N GLU A 156 35.62 1.04 25.32
CA GLU A 156 35.12 2.41 25.41
C GLU A 156 33.64 2.46 25.83
N LYS A 157 33.25 3.58 26.47
CA LYS A 157 31.86 3.87 26.78
C LYS A 157 31.07 4.12 25.48
N PHE A 158 29.85 3.59 25.40
CA PHE A 158 28.94 3.95 24.32
C PHE A 158 28.63 5.45 24.32
N GLN A 159 28.83 6.10 23.19
CA GLN A 159 28.55 7.53 23.05
C GLN A 159 27.04 7.80 22.93
N VAL A 160 26.27 6.84 22.39
CA VAL A 160 24.85 6.98 22.10
C VAL A 160 24.19 5.62 21.94
N ALA A 161 22.87 5.54 22.15
CA ALA A 161 22.03 4.41 21.72
C ALA A 161 20.96 4.87 20.71
N PHE A 162 20.51 3.92 19.89
CA PHE A 162 19.35 4.12 19.01
C PHE A 162 18.15 3.36 19.58
N LEU A 163 17.10 4.10 19.94
CA LEU A 163 15.86 3.58 20.51
C LEU A 163 14.82 3.43 19.42
N VAL A 164 14.28 2.23 19.26
CA VAL A 164 13.32 1.88 18.22
C VAL A 164 12.16 1.11 18.83
N ASN A 165 10.93 1.35 18.35
CA ASN A 165 9.80 0.53 18.78
C ASN A 165 9.92 -0.90 18.21
N GLY A 166 10.05 -1.89 19.07
CA GLY A 166 10.25 -3.29 18.70
C GLY A 166 9.07 -3.94 17.95
N HIS A 167 7.89 -3.31 17.96
CA HIS A 167 6.68 -3.82 17.32
C HIS A 167 6.24 -3.01 16.09
N LYS A 168 6.30 -1.68 16.17
CA LYS A 168 5.84 -0.77 15.12
C LYS A 168 6.97 -0.15 14.30
N GLY A 169 8.22 -0.18 14.79
CA GLY A 169 9.39 0.49 14.24
C GLY A 169 10.41 -0.44 13.58
N LEU A 170 10.07 -1.65 13.16
CA LEU A 170 11.04 -2.58 12.57
C LEU A 170 11.74 -2.00 11.33
N ALA A 171 11.05 -1.23 10.51
CA ALA A 171 11.66 -0.53 9.38
C ALA A 171 12.65 0.56 9.83
N ASP A 172 12.37 1.23 10.95
CA ASP A 172 13.26 2.23 11.53
C ASP A 172 14.57 1.59 12.00
N ALA A 173 14.48 0.39 12.62
CA ALA A 173 15.66 -0.41 12.99
C ALA A 173 16.44 -0.87 11.77
N ALA A 174 15.77 -1.30 10.71
CA ALA A 174 16.42 -1.69 9.45
C ALA A 174 17.19 -0.52 8.81
N GLY A 175 16.62 0.67 8.82
CA GLY A 175 17.24 1.88 8.24
C GLY A 175 18.41 2.43 9.05
N ILE A 176 18.45 2.19 10.38
CA ILE A 176 19.52 2.73 11.24
C ILE A 176 20.71 1.76 11.40
N GLY A 177 20.59 0.50 10.99
CA GLY A 177 21.54 -0.55 11.27
C GLY A 177 22.99 -0.23 10.88
N ALA A 178 23.22 0.23 9.64
CA ALA A 178 24.56 0.60 9.17
C ALA A 178 25.15 1.80 9.94
N ILE A 179 24.32 2.75 10.30
CA ILE A 179 24.73 3.94 11.07
C ILE A 179 25.10 3.55 12.50
N ALA A 180 24.29 2.70 13.13
CA ALA A 180 24.54 2.17 14.46
C ALA A 180 25.84 1.36 14.49
N ALA A 181 26.06 0.51 13.51
CA ALA A 181 27.27 -0.27 13.34
C ALA A 181 28.51 0.63 13.16
N LYS A 182 28.46 1.65 12.30
CA LYS A 182 29.56 2.61 12.10
C LYS A 182 29.89 3.39 13.36
N LYS A 183 28.89 3.69 14.19
CA LYS A 183 29.08 4.39 15.48
C LYS A 183 29.46 3.45 16.61
N GLY A 184 29.52 2.13 16.42
CA GLY A 184 29.67 1.15 17.48
C GLY A 184 28.59 1.27 18.56
N ALA A 185 27.41 1.76 18.20
CA ALA A 185 26.32 2.10 19.11
C ALA A 185 25.22 1.03 19.09
N PRO A 186 24.64 0.64 20.24
CA PRO A 186 23.59 -0.36 20.27
C PRO A 186 22.27 0.16 19.69
N ILE A 187 21.50 -0.76 19.11
CA ILE A 187 20.09 -0.58 18.76
C ILE A 187 19.27 -1.28 19.85
N LEU A 188 18.50 -0.52 20.62
CA LEU A 188 17.66 -1.04 21.69
C LEU A 188 16.20 -1.00 21.27
N PHE A 189 15.57 -2.14 21.29
CA PHE A 189 14.12 -2.21 21.15
C PHE A 189 13.41 -1.83 22.42
N THR A 190 12.30 -1.13 22.27
CA THR A 190 11.43 -0.70 23.36
C THR A 190 9.98 -0.62 22.90
N SER A 191 9.09 -0.25 23.81
CA SER A 191 7.67 0.01 23.54
C SER A 191 7.16 1.11 24.49
N ASN A 192 6.00 1.65 24.22
CA ASN A 192 5.42 2.72 25.05
C ASN A 192 5.19 2.29 26.51
N SER A 193 5.01 1.00 26.77
CA SER A 193 4.87 0.46 28.12
C SER A 193 6.20 0.20 28.85
N ARG A 194 7.35 0.39 28.19
CA ARG A 194 8.67 0.06 28.73
C ARG A 194 9.56 1.29 29.00
N LEU A 195 8.97 2.48 29.13
CA LEU A 195 9.75 3.73 29.29
C LEU A 195 10.76 3.62 30.45
N GLU A 196 10.30 3.26 31.65
CA GLU A 196 11.16 3.15 32.83
C GLU A 196 12.18 1.99 32.73
N ALA A 197 11.77 0.85 32.16
CA ALA A 197 12.69 -0.25 31.92
C ALA A 197 13.79 0.18 30.93
N THR A 198 13.43 0.89 29.84
CA THR A 198 14.41 1.39 28.87
C THR A 198 15.38 2.39 29.48
N LYS A 199 14.90 3.24 30.39
CA LYS A 199 15.76 4.15 31.16
C LYS A 199 16.75 3.39 32.03
N SER A 200 16.30 2.33 32.70
CA SER A 200 17.18 1.42 33.46
C SER A 200 18.20 0.73 32.55
N ASP A 201 17.78 0.25 31.37
CA ASP A 201 18.66 -0.41 30.39
C ASP A 201 19.78 0.53 29.90
N LEU A 202 19.44 1.79 29.59
CA LEU A 202 20.43 2.83 29.27
C LEU A 202 21.42 3.05 30.40
N GLY A 203 20.94 3.12 31.66
CA GLY A 203 21.79 3.24 32.84
C GLY A 203 22.75 2.07 33.02
N GLN A 204 22.29 0.82 32.86
CA GLN A 204 23.11 -0.40 32.90
C GLN A 204 24.23 -0.38 31.83
N LEU A 205 23.92 0.14 30.66
CA LEU A 205 24.88 0.27 29.57
C LEU A 205 25.80 1.49 29.72
N GLY A 206 25.49 2.41 30.65
CA GLY A 206 26.21 3.66 30.88
C GLY A 206 26.03 4.67 29.73
N ILE A 207 24.82 4.74 29.17
CA ILE A 207 24.49 5.58 28.02
C ILE A 207 23.72 6.81 28.46
N ASP A 208 24.25 8.00 28.17
CA ASP A 208 23.66 9.28 28.52
C ASP A 208 22.94 9.98 27.34
N ASN A 209 23.19 9.52 26.12
CA ASN A 209 22.64 10.14 24.91
C ASN A 209 21.86 9.11 24.09
N ALA A 210 20.76 9.51 23.47
CA ALA A 210 19.96 8.61 22.63
C ALA A 210 19.39 9.31 21.40
N TYR A 211 19.24 8.55 20.32
CA TYR A 211 18.37 8.88 19.21
C TYR A 211 17.10 8.06 19.31
N VAL A 212 15.95 8.72 19.26
CA VAL A 212 14.63 8.07 19.13
C VAL A 212 14.28 8.02 17.66
N ILE A 213 14.19 6.82 17.10
CA ILE A 213 13.91 6.62 15.67
C ILE A 213 12.44 6.26 15.48
N GLY A 214 11.77 7.07 14.64
CA GLY A 214 10.34 6.95 14.39
C GLY A 214 9.49 8.01 15.08
N GLY A 215 8.27 8.21 14.55
CA GLY A 215 7.35 9.24 15.03
C GLY A 215 6.65 8.90 16.35
N ASN A 216 5.86 9.87 16.87
CA ASN A 216 5.13 9.72 18.14
C ASN A 216 4.08 8.59 18.13
N LEU A 217 3.64 8.13 16.96
CA LEU A 217 2.79 6.94 16.83
C LEU A 217 3.55 5.64 17.10
N SER A 218 4.88 5.68 16.97
CA SER A 218 5.77 4.56 17.26
C SER A 218 6.21 4.58 18.73
N LEU A 219 6.89 5.65 19.14
CA LEU A 219 7.30 5.91 20.53
C LEU A 219 6.79 7.28 20.95
N VAL A 220 6.02 7.33 22.04
CA VAL A 220 5.41 8.57 22.58
C VAL A 220 6.44 9.63 22.94
N GLY A 221 6.01 10.89 23.08
CA GLY A 221 6.89 12.04 23.29
C GLY A 221 7.70 12.01 24.57
N GLU A 222 7.32 11.21 25.57
CA GLU A 222 8.06 11.00 26.82
C GLU A 222 9.45 10.39 26.57
N PHE A 223 9.62 9.63 25.48
CA PHE A 223 10.93 9.12 25.07
C PHE A 223 11.92 10.23 24.69
N ASP A 224 11.45 11.42 24.34
CA ASP A 224 12.33 12.56 24.02
C ASP A 224 13.07 13.12 25.24
N ARG A 225 12.80 12.57 26.44
CA ARG A 225 13.43 12.93 27.72
C ARG A 225 13.98 11.75 28.48
N ILE A 226 14.17 10.61 27.83
CA ILE A 226 14.58 9.35 28.47
C ILE A 226 16.05 9.34 28.89
N ALA A 227 16.88 10.19 28.31
CA ALA A 227 18.31 10.33 28.56
C ALA A 227 18.70 11.80 28.69
N THR A 228 19.95 12.09 29.04
CA THR A 228 20.48 13.45 29.21
C THR A 228 20.36 14.28 27.92
N SER A 229 20.65 13.67 26.78
CA SER A 229 20.45 14.28 25.47
C SER A 229 19.72 13.31 24.57
N VAL A 230 18.61 13.78 23.99
CA VAL A 230 17.80 12.97 23.08
C VAL A 230 17.44 13.77 21.85
N GLU A 231 17.58 13.15 20.69
CA GLU A 231 17.09 13.69 19.43
C GLU A 231 16.21 12.67 18.72
N ARG A 232 15.03 13.13 18.27
CA ARG A 232 14.12 12.29 17.49
C ARG A 232 14.34 12.46 15.99
N ILE A 233 14.41 11.34 15.28
CA ILE A 233 14.47 11.31 13.82
C ILE A 233 13.25 10.56 13.29
N ALA A 234 12.36 11.28 12.61
CA ALA A 234 11.12 10.76 12.05
C ALA A 234 10.75 11.44 10.75
N GLY A 235 10.30 10.66 9.78
CA GLY A 235 9.65 11.11 8.57
C GLY A 235 8.15 10.87 8.61
N SER A 236 7.45 11.26 7.56
CA SER A 236 6.01 10.99 7.37
C SER A 236 5.73 9.49 7.09
N ASN A 237 6.75 8.78 6.62
CA ASN A 237 6.73 7.35 6.33
C ASN A 237 8.13 6.74 6.52
N ARG A 238 8.23 5.41 6.31
CA ARG A 238 9.48 4.64 6.49
C ARG A 238 10.61 5.12 5.57
N GLN A 239 10.30 5.41 4.30
CA GLN A 239 11.26 5.88 3.31
C GLN A 239 11.82 7.24 3.70
N GLU A 240 10.96 8.15 4.16
CA GLU A 240 11.38 9.48 4.61
C GLU A 240 12.18 9.43 5.91
N THR A 241 11.81 8.57 6.86
CA THR A 241 12.61 8.33 8.07
C THR A 241 14.02 7.83 7.70
N SER A 242 14.11 6.84 6.81
CA SER A 242 15.39 6.31 6.31
C SER A 242 16.21 7.39 5.59
N LEU A 243 15.57 8.23 4.76
CA LEU A 243 16.22 9.33 4.07
C LEU A 243 16.76 10.40 5.04
N LYS A 244 16.00 10.75 6.07
CA LYS A 244 16.45 11.68 7.11
C LYS A 244 17.64 11.14 7.90
N MET A 245 17.64 9.85 8.23
CA MET A 245 18.78 9.18 8.88
C MET A 245 20.03 9.25 7.98
N MET A 246 19.90 8.91 6.71
CA MET A 246 20.99 9.04 5.75
C MET A 246 21.52 10.47 5.69
N ASN A 247 20.66 11.45 5.47
CA ASN A 247 21.06 12.87 5.36
C ASN A 247 21.73 13.40 6.64
N LYS A 248 21.34 12.92 7.82
CA LYS A 248 21.94 13.32 9.08
C LYS A 248 23.32 12.71 9.33
N PHE A 249 23.46 11.41 9.10
CA PHE A 249 24.63 10.65 9.53
C PHE A 249 25.62 10.34 8.42
N ASN A 250 25.17 10.30 7.18
CA ASN A 250 25.96 10.06 5.99
C ASN A 250 25.38 10.80 4.77
N PRO A 251 25.47 12.13 4.75
CA PRO A 251 24.80 12.97 3.73
C PRO A 251 25.38 12.82 2.32
N ASN A 252 26.60 12.33 2.18
CA ASN A 252 27.32 12.23 0.92
C ASN A 252 27.92 10.83 0.73
N PRO A 253 27.12 9.75 0.70
CA PRO A 253 27.63 8.43 0.48
C PRO A 253 28.13 8.26 -0.96
N ALA A 254 29.20 7.51 -1.16
CA ALA A 254 29.65 7.09 -2.48
C ALA A 254 28.73 6.02 -3.08
N VAL A 255 28.20 5.13 -2.24
CA VAL A 255 27.29 4.05 -2.63
C VAL A 255 26.02 4.10 -1.78
N VAL A 256 24.86 3.91 -2.41
CA VAL A 256 23.59 3.74 -1.72
C VAL A 256 23.05 2.34 -2.01
N TYR A 257 22.80 1.60 -0.94
CA TYR A 257 22.18 0.29 -0.94
C TYR A 257 20.67 0.44 -0.74
N LEU A 258 19.91 -0.05 -1.70
CA LEU A 258 18.46 0.07 -1.75
C LEU A 258 17.84 -1.27 -1.34
N THR A 259 16.98 -1.24 -0.33
CA THR A 259 16.33 -2.44 0.21
C THR A 259 14.85 -2.16 0.52
N ASP A 260 14.05 -3.24 0.55
CA ASP A 260 12.60 -3.19 0.81
C ASP A 260 12.29 -2.59 2.20
N ASP A 261 11.27 -1.75 2.28
CA ASP A 261 10.81 -1.12 3.53
C ASP A 261 9.92 -2.01 4.41
N GLY A 262 9.69 -3.27 4.00
CA GLY A 262 8.82 -4.20 4.72
C GLY A 262 7.33 -3.85 4.69
N GLY A 263 6.90 -2.93 3.80
CA GLY A 263 5.53 -2.45 3.72
C GLY A 263 4.50 -3.54 3.39
N VAL A 264 4.90 -4.52 2.59
CA VAL A 264 4.05 -5.67 2.22
C VAL A 264 4.20 -6.81 3.24
N ARG A 265 5.44 -7.09 3.66
CA ARG A 265 5.78 -8.14 4.63
C ARG A 265 7.01 -7.72 5.42
N ALA A 266 6.89 -7.63 6.74
CA ALA A 266 7.98 -7.22 7.63
C ALA A 266 9.26 -8.07 7.47
N ASN A 267 9.13 -9.35 7.10
CA ASN A 267 10.27 -10.22 6.92
C ASN A 267 11.18 -9.87 5.71
N ARG A 268 10.77 -8.95 4.84
CA ARG A 268 11.64 -8.39 3.80
C ARG A 268 12.70 -7.42 4.34
N LEU A 269 12.52 -6.91 5.57
CA LEU A 269 13.51 -6.08 6.24
C LEU A 269 14.81 -6.84 6.57
N ILE A 270 14.80 -8.18 6.48
CA ILE A 270 16.00 -8.99 6.75
C ILE A 270 17.16 -8.66 5.82
N ASP A 271 16.87 -8.28 4.57
CA ASP A 271 17.90 -7.91 3.60
C ASP A 271 18.68 -6.66 4.03
N ALA A 272 18.02 -5.74 4.76
CA ALA A 272 18.69 -4.59 5.36
C ALA A 272 19.65 -5.01 6.48
N VAL A 273 19.31 -6.03 7.28
CA VAL A 273 20.20 -6.57 8.32
C VAL A 273 21.49 -7.10 7.70
N LEU A 274 21.34 -7.87 6.63
CA LEU A 274 22.46 -8.50 5.95
C LEU A 274 23.43 -7.47 5.40
N ILE A 275 22.90 -6.47 4.68
CA ILE A 275 23.74 -5.44 4.08
C ILE A 275 24.31 -4.47 5.12
N ASN A 276 23.57 -4.11 6.15
CA ASN A 276 24.06 -3.27 7.26
C ASN A 276 25.28 -3.88 7.95
N SER A 277 25.29 -5.20 8.10
CA SER A 277 26.41 -5.94 8.69
C SER A 277 27.60 -6.06 7.73
N GLY A 278 27.31 -6.26 6.44
CA GLY A 278 28.31 -6.49 5.40
C GLY A 278 29.13 -5.25 5.02
N ILE A 279 28.45 -4.10 4.82
CA ILE A 279 29.08 -2.85 4.38
C ILE A 279 30.21 -2.41 5.31
N ILE A 280 30.03 -2.56 6.62
CA ILE A 280 30.93 -1.98 7.62
C ILE A 280 32.05 -2.94 8.01
N ALA A 281 31.79 -4.24 8.00
CA ALA A 281 32.84 -5.23 8.22
C ALA A 281 33.95 -5.16 7.17
N SER A 282 33.58 -4.77 5.92
CA SER A 282 34.54 -4.60 4.83
C SER A 282 35.44 -3.37 4.96
N ASN A 283 34.96 -2.30 5.56
CA ASN A 283 35.65 -1.00 5.62
C ASN A 283 36.62 -0.88 6.82
N ALA A 284 36.42 -1.65 7.86
CA ALA A 284 37.32 -1.70 9.01
C ALA A 284 38.75 -2.16 8.65
N GLN A 285 38.94 -2.66 7.42
CA GLN A 285 40.27 -3.03 6.92
C GLN A 285 41.07 -1.90 6.28
N ALA A 286 40.41 -0.94 5.65
CA ALA A 286 41.09 0.19 5.02
C ALA A 286 41.72 1.14 6.06
N SER A 287 41.18 1.19 7.28
CA SER A 287 41.70 2.04 8.36
C SER A 287 42.65 1.36 9.33
N ALA A 288 42.75 0.03 9.30
CA ALA A 288 43.62 -0.73 10.21
C ALA A 288 45.10 -0.79 9.74
N SER A 289 45.43 -0.29 8.55
CA SER A 289 46.81 -0.14 8.09
C SER A 289 47.59 0.99 8.79
N ASP A 290 46.90 1.82 9.59
CA ASP A 290 47.48 3.07 10.10
C ASP A 290 47.39 3.28 11.62
N LYS A 291 47.42 2.27 12.46
CA LYS A 291 47.82 2.35 13.89
C LYS A 291 47.56 1.04 14.63
N GLY A 292 48.67 0.48 15.20
CA GLY A 292 48.71 -0.74 15.99
C GLY A 292 47.66 -0.89 17.07
N VAL A 293 46.54 -1.48 16.70
CA VAL A 293 45.54 -2.00 17.63
C VAL A 293 45.67 -3.52 17.63
N GLU A 294 46.00 -4.06 18.79
CA GLU A 294 46.08 -5.48 19.08
C GLU A 294 44.78 -6.19 18.64
N GLN A 295 44.92 -7.19 17.78
CA GLN A 295 43.80 -7.99 17.30
C GLN A 295 43.32 -8.93 18.42
N VAL A 296 42.11 -8.74 18.91
CA VAL A 296 41.44 -9.70 19.77
C VAL A 296 40.76 -10.76 18.89
N GLY A 297 41.47 -11.89 18.68
CA GLY A 297 40.97 -13.11 18.03
C GLY A 297 41.62 -13.46 16.68
N PRO A 298 41.69 -14.74 16.32
CA PRO A 298 42.36 -15.19 15.12
C PRO A 298 41.45 -15.11 13.89
N THR A 299 41.26 -13.91 13.35
CA THR A 299 40.64 -13.76 12.03
C THR A 299 41.68 -13.31 11.03
N LYS A 300 42.08 -14.22 10.13
CA LYS A 300 42.82 -13.82 8.94
C LYS A 300 41.94 -12.85 8.15
N SER A 301 42.47 -11.66 7.94
CA SER A 301 41.76 -10.57 7.23
C SER A 301 41.26 -11.02 5.85
N PRO A 302 40.00 -10.75 5.47
CA PRO A 302 39.52 -11.04 4.13
C PRO A 302 40.32 -10.23 3.08
N LYS A 303 40.54 -10.82 1.93
CA LYS A 303 41.01 -10.09 0.74
C LYS A 303 39.92 -9.08 0.35
N SER A 304 40.32 -7.92 -0.18
CA SER A 304 39.46 -6.77 -0.52
C SER A 304 37.98 -7.12 -0.79
N SER A 305 37.07 -6.62 0.07
CA SER A 305 35.64 -6.83 -0.15
C SER A 305 35.16 -6.00 -1.34
N ASN A 306 34.21 -6.54 -2.10
CA ASN A 306 33.54 -5.83 -3.20
C ASN A 306 32.42 -4.90 -2.69
N LEU A 307 32.20 -4.86 -1.37
CA LEU A 307 31.21 -3.97 -0.76
C LEU A 307 31.88 -2.67 -0.34
N ALA A 308 31.48 -1.56 -0.96
CA ALA A 308 31.98 -0.23 -0.63
C ALA A 308 31.26 0.36 0.59
N GLU A 309 31.90 1.28 1.30
CA GLU A 309 31.24 2.08 2.33
C GLU A 309 30.06 2.86 1.71
N GLY A 310 28.91 2.78 2.35
CA GLY A 310 27.71 3.39 1.79
C GLY A 310 26.62 3.68 2.82
N ALA A 311 25.49 4.08 2.33
CA ALA A 311 24.27 4.25 3.11
C ALA A 311 23.23 3.22 2.71
N VAL A 312 22.40 2.80 3.66
CA VAL A 312 21.23 1.96 3.40
C VAL A 312 19.99 2.84 3.36
N LEU A 313 19.21 2.71 2.29
CA LEU A 313 17.99 3.45 2.07
C LEU A 313 16.82 2.50 1.84
N LEU A 314 15.76 2.66 2.64
CA LEU A 314 14.55 1.87 2.51
C LEU A 314 13.68 2.40 1.38
N VAL A 315 13.18 1.51 0.55
CA VAL A 315 12.35 1.82 -0.61
C VAL A 315 11.06 1.00 -0.61
N ASN A 316 10.01 1.56 -1.17
CA ASN A 316 8.76 0.83 -1.34
C ASN A 316 8.88 -0.16 -2.51
N SER A 317 8.69 -1.46 -2.24
CA SER A 317 8.83 -2.49 -3.27
C SER A 317 7.83 -2.39 -4.42
N ASN A 318 6.67 -1.78 -4.17
CA ASN A 318 5.64 -1.61 -5.20
C ASN A 318 5.85 -0.35 -6.05
N ASN A 319 6.38 0.72 -5.44
CA ASN A 319 6.47 2.04 -6.08
C ASN A 319 7.91 2.42 -6.49
N GLY A 320 8.93 1.74 -5.96
CA GLY A 320 10.34 2.11 -6.16
C GLY A 320 10.75 3.31 -5.32
N LEU A 321 11.64 4.15 -5.85
CA LEU A 321 12.09 5.37 -5.18
C LEU A 321 10.96 6.39 -5.06
N SER A 322 10.85 7.05 -3.90
CA SER A 322 9.97 8.21 -3.73
C SER A 322 10.54 9.47 -4.40
N PHE A 323 9.72 10.50 -4.61
CA PHE A 323 10.17 11.78 -5.18
C PHE A 323 11.29 12.42 -4.36
N ASN A 324 11.19 12.40 -3.03
CA ASN A 324 12.24 12.92 -2.15
C ASN A 324 13.55 12.13 -2.27
N GLN A 325 13.46 10.81 -2.45
CA GLN A 325 14.64 9.97 -2.70
C GLN A 325 15.26 10.27 -4.06
N TYR A 326 14.47 10.35 -5.12
CA TYR A 326 14.95 10.79 -6.44
C TYR A 326 15.66 12.15 -6.37
N LYS A 327 15.03 13.15 -5.77
CA LYS A 327 15.57 14.51 -5.64
C LYS A 327 16.86 14.52 -4.85
N THR A 328 16.92 13.81 -3.73
CA THR A 328 18.12 13.76 -2.88
C THR A 328 19.26 13.07 -3.60
N LEU A 329 19.05 11.87 -4.15
CA LEU A 329 20.10 11.10 -4.82
C LEU A 329 20.60 11.79 -6.10
N TYR A 330 19.70 12.35 -6.91
CA TYR A 330 20.09 13.11 -8.12
C TYR A 330 21.00 14.30 -7.80
N ASN A 331 20.83 14.93 -6.65
CA ASN A 331 21.63 16.09 -6.26
C ASN A 331 22.93 15.74 -5.51
N MET A 332 23.18 14.47 -5.18
CA MET A 332 24.44 14.03 -4.57
C MET A 332 25.59 14.05 -5.57
N SER A 333 26.62 14.82 -5.28
CA SER A 333 27.85 14.86 -6.13
C SER A 333 28.80 13.71 -5.85
N SER A 334 28.69 13.05 -4.69
CA SER A 334 29.55 11.95 -4.26
C SER A 334 29.09 10.56 -4.73
N LEU A 335 27.85 10.45 -5.22
CA LEU A 335 27.24 9.16 -5.53
C LEU A 335 27.85 8.55 -6.79
N THR A 336 28.49 7.39 -6.65
CA THR A 336 29.11 6.62 -7.74
C THR A 336 28.45 5.25 -7.94
N GLY A 337 27.64 4.78 -6.97
CA GLY A 337 26.98 3.48 -7.05
C GLY A 337 25.61 3.43 -6.42
N LEU A 338 24.72 2.73 -7.09
CA LEU A 338 23.40 2.31 -6.59
C LEU A 338 23.36 0.79 -6.58
N THR A 339 23.12 0.19 -5.43
CA THR A 339 23.08 -1.27 -5.29
C THR A 339 21.73 -1.72 -4.79
N GLN A 340 21.02 -2.49 -5.60
CA GLN A 340 19.79 -3.16 -5.21
C GLN A 340 20.11 -4.42 -4.40
N VAL A 341 19.61 -4.48 -3.18
CA VAL A 341 19.75 -5.64 -2.29
C VAL A 341 18.48 -6.49 -2.31
N SER A 342 17.33 -5.83 -2.31
CA SER A 342 16.00 -6.43 -2.47
C SER A 342 15.05 -5.44 -3.10
N GLY A 343 13.85 -5.89 -3.41
CA GLY A 343 12.82 -5.10 -4.06
C GLY A 343 12.46 -5.69 -5.43
N GLY A 344 11.35 -5.25 -5.97
CA GLY A 344 10.83 -5.76 -7.25
C GLY A 344 11.24 -4.88 -8.43
N ASP A 345 10.65 -5.18 -9.60
CA ASP A 345 10.88 -4.45 -10.86
C ASP A 345 10.65 -2.93 -10.75
N ALA A 346 9.78 -2.47 -9.82
CA ALA A 346 9.58 -1.03 -9.61
C ALA A 346 10.87 -0.36 -9.15
N LEU A 347 11.62 -1.00 -8.24
CA LEU A 347 12.89 -0.47 -7.79
C LEU A 347 13.95 -0.56 -8.91
N THR A 348 14.02 -1.70 -9.61
CA THR A 348 14.94 -1.87 -10.75
C THR A 348 14.72 -0.77 -11.81
N ASN A 349 13.45 -0.50 -12.15
CA ASN A 349 13.11 0.58 -13.08
C ASN A 349 13.49 1.97 -12.53
N SER A 350 13.21 2.22 -11.24
CA SER A 350 13.57 3.48 -10.59
C SER A 350 15.08 3.73 -10.58
N MET A 351 15.87 2.70 -10.29
CA MET A 351 17.34 2.78 -10.36
C MET A 351 17.82 3.05 -11.78
N GLY A 352 17.25 2.37 -12.78
CA GLY A 352 17.58 2.59 -14.19
C GLY A 352 17.29 4.02 -14.64
N ILE A 353 16.14 4.57 -14.23
CA ILE A 353 15.78 5.97 -14.50
C ILE A 353 16.80 6.91 -13.85
N LEU A 354 17.03 6.76 -12.55
CA LEU A 354 17.94 7.64 -11.79
C LEU A 354 19.37 7.57 -12.33
N SER A 355 19.91 6.38 -12.54
CA SER A 355 21.25 6.18 -13.06
C SER A 355 21.42 6.82 -14.45
N ASN A 356 20.46 6.63 -15.36
CA ASN A 356 20.50 7.24 -16.69
C ASN A 356 20.46 8.77 -16.61
N LEU A 357 19.59 9.34 -15.76
CA LEU A 357 19.53 10.80 -15.56
C LEU A 357 20.82 11.37 -14.98
N MET A 358 21.43 10.69 -14.00
CA MET A 358 22.68 11.14 -13.37
C MET A 358 23.87 11.05 -14.31
N GLN A 359 23.98 9.97 -15.09
CA GLN A 359 25.04 9.81 -16.10
C GLN A 359 24.96 10.87 -17.21
N ASN A 360 23.79 11.46 -17.43
CA ASN A 360 23.54 12.45 -18.45
C ASN A 360 23.19 13.84 -17.86
N LYS A 361 23.53 14.09 -16.62
CA LYS A 361 23.28 15.36 -15.95
C LYS A 361 24.00 16.51 -16.69
N GLY A 362 23.30 17.61 -16.94
CA GLY A 362 23.75 18.70 -17.80
C GLY A 362 23.33 18.54 -19.27
N ASN A 363 22.80 17.40 -19.68
CA ASN A 363 22.13 17.28 -20.97
C ASN A 363 20.69 17.84 -20.84
N ALA A 364 20.34 18.81 -21.69
CA ALA A 364 19.06 19.51 -21.62
C ALA A 364 17.83 18.56 -21.63
N LYS A 365 17.89 17.45 -22.38
CA LYS A 365 16.79 16.46 -22.40
C LYS A 365 16.71 15.65 -21.11
N ALA A 366 17.85 15.27 -20.54
CA ALA A 366 17.91 14.54 -19.27
C ALA A 366 17.42 15.42 -18.11
N ASP A 367 17.86 16.67 -18.06
CA ASP A 367 17.45 17.64 -17.04
C ASP A 367 15.93 17.95 -17.14
N GLN A 368 15.41 18.14 -18.36
CA GLN A 368 13.96 18.27 -18.58
C GLN A 368 13.17 17.01 -18.20
N ALA A 369 13.75 15.82 -18.39
CA ALA A 369 13.11 14.57 -17.95
C ALA A 369 13.07 14.50 -16.42
N PHE A 370 14.13 14.89 -15.73
CA PHE A 370 14.13 14.99 -14.28
C PHE A 370 13.06 15.98 -13.78
N ASP A 371 12.96 17.16 -14.38
CA ASP A 371 11.93 18.14 -14.04
C ASP A 371 10.51 17.60 -14.25
N ARG A 372 10.29 16.87 -15.37
CA ARG A 372 9.00 16.20 -15.62
C ARG A 372 8.70 15.12 -14.57
N LEU A 373 9.70 14.35 -14.16
CA LEU A 373 9.56 13.36 -13.09
C LEU A 373 9.13 14.02 -11.79
N MET A 374 9.77 15.12 -11.39
CA MET A 374 9.44 15.84 -10.16
C MET A 374 8.05 16.48 -10.21
N LYS A 375 7.57 16.93 -11.36
CA LYS A 375 6.21 17.47 -11.52
C LYS A 375 5.12 16.42 -11.30
N LEU A 376 5.42 15.12 -11.50
CA LEU A 376 4.45 14.06 -11.22
C LEU A 376 4.07 13.98 -9.72
N GLU A 377 4.90 14.50 -8.81
CA GLU A 377 4.60 14.55 -7.38
C GLU A 377 3.24 15.22 -7.10
N TYR A 378 2.91 16.24 -7.88
CA TYR A 378 1.70 17.05 -7.70
C TYR A 378 0.53 16.58 -8.58
N LEU A 379 0.72 15.49 -9.34
CA LEU A 379 -0.31 14.98 -10.22
C LEU A 379 -1.33 14.17 -9.43
N THR A 380 -2.60 14.50 -9.59
CA THR A 380 -3.71 13.74 -9.05
C THR A 380 -4.71 13.40 -10.16
N THR A 381 -5.15 12.16 -10.20
CA THR A 381 -6.21 11.70 -11.09
C THR A 381 -7.34 11.11 -10.25
N GLU A 382 -8.53 11.70 -10.33
CA GLU A 382 -9.71 11.27 -9.58
C GLU A 382 -10.72 10.60 -10.50
N TYR A 383 -11.06 9.36 -10.18
CA TYR A 383 -12.08 8.56 -10.83
C TYR A 383 -13.34 8.46 -9.97
N ASN A 384 -14.49 8.54 -10.61
CA ASN A 384 -15.78 8.25 -9.98
C ASN A 384 -16.19 6.80 -10.30
N VAL A 385 -15.69 5.85 -9.50
CA VAL A 385 -15.94 4.42 -9.70
C VAL A 385 -17.21 4.02 -8.97
N TYR A 386 -18.27 3.70 -9.70
CA TYR A 386 -19.60 3.35 -9.16
C TYR A 386 -20.14 4.38 -8.13
N GLY A 387 -19.94 5.67 -8.39
CA GLY A 387 -20.37 6.75 -7.49
C GLY A 387 -19.46 6.97 -6.29
N THR A 388 -18.32 6.28 -6.23
CA THR A 388 -17.30 6.47 -5.20
C THR A 388 -16.06 7.12 -5.81
N LYS A 389 -15.62 8.22 -5.21
CA LYS A 389 -14.39 8.88 -5.64
C LYS A 389 -13.17 8.06 -5.24
N LYS A 390 -12.30 7.78 -6.20
CA LYS A 390 -11.02 7.08 -6.05
C LYS A 390 -9.94 7.91 -6.70
N GLN A 391 -8.80 8.03 -6.03
CA GLN A 391 -7.68 8.84 -6.53
C GLN A 391 -6.46 7.97 -6.81
N ILE A 392 -5.72 8.34 -7.85
CA ILE A 392 -4.35 7.91 -8.11
C ILE A 392 -3.48 9.15 -7.95
N GLU A 393 -2.57 9.09 -7.02
CA GLU A 393 -1.62 10.16 -6.75
C GLU A 393 -0.30 9.94 -7.50
N GLY A 394 0.48 11.00 -7.64
CA GLY A 394 1.75 10.99 -8.35
C GLY A 394 2.70 9.87 -7.93
N SER A 395 2.78 9.60 -6.62
CA SER A 395 3.62 8.54 -6.08
C SER A 395 3.28 7.14 -6.59
N GLN A 396 2.01 6.88 -6.90
CA GLN A 396 1.56 5.59 -7.44
C GLN A 396 1.96 5.44 -8.92
N PHE A 397 2.10 6.54 -9.65
CA PHE A 397 2.56 6.51 -11.04
C PHE A 397 4.04 6.18 -11.18
N LEU A 398 4.87 6.46 -10.16
CA LEU A 398 6.30 6.11 -10.20
C LEU A 398 6.52 4.63 -10.52
N SER A 399 5.67 3.75 -10.00
CA SER A 399 5.74 2.31 -10.25
C SER A 399 5.53 1.92 -11.72
N THR A 400 4.89 2.78 -12.48
CA THR A 400 4.54 2.51 -13.90
C THR A 400 5.60 3.01 -14.87
N LEU A 401 6.60 3.75 -14.39
CA LEU A 401 7.56 4.44 -15.26
C LEU A 401 8.72 3.52 -15.67
N LYS A 402 9.09 3.65 -16.93
CA LYS A 402 10.37 3.27 -17.51
C LYS A 402 10.88 4.48 -18.32
N MET A 403 12.14 4.45 -18.70
CA MET A 403 12.74 5.51 -19.53
C MET A 403 13.48 4.89 -20.72
N ASP A 404 13.31 5.49 -21.89
CA ASP A 404 14.08 5.11 -23.08
C ASP A 404 15.43 5.87 -23.15
N SER A 405 16.25 5.52 -24.13
CA SER A 405 17.56 6.16 -24.37
C SER A 405 17.46 7.64 -24.81
N SER A 406 16.27 8.11 -25.18
CA SER A 406 15.99 9.50 -25.56
C SER A 406 15.38 10.32 -24.43
N PHE A 407 15.37 9.79 -23.20
CA PHE A 407 14.80 10.37 -21.98
C PHE A 407 13.28 10.57 -22.02
N ASN A 408 12.55 9.75 -22.81
CA ASN A 408 11.10 9.74 -22.76
C ASN A 408 10.62 8.72 -21.73
N PHE A 409 9.57 9.08 -20.98
CA PHE A 409 8.91 8.14 -20.11
C PHE A 409 8.02 7.19 -20.91
N ILE A 410 8.22 5.90 -20.68
CA ILE A 410 7.40 4.80 -21.17
C ILE A 410 6.60 4.29 -19.97
N TYR A 411 5.30 4.12 -20.16
CA TYR A 411 4.41 3.67 -19.08
C TYR A 411 4.18 2.17 -19.19
N ASP A 412 4.47 1.44 -18.11
CA ASP A 412 4.23 0.01 -18.03
C ASP A 412 2.72 -0.26 -17.99
N ARG A 413 2.19 -0.83 -19.09
CA ARG A 413 0.77 -1.09 -19.26
C ARG A 413 0.21 -2.00 -18.16
N ALA A 414 0.90 -3.10 -17.82
CA ALA A 414 0.42 -4.07 -16.85
C ALA A 414 0.30 -3.45 -15.44
N ARG A 415 1.23 -2.56 -15.09
CA ARG A 415 1.17 -1.82 -13.82
C ARG A 415 0.07 -0.78 -13.81
N MET A 416 -0.16 -0.08 -14.92
CA MET A 416 -1.30 0.85 -15.05
C MET A 416 -2.63 0.11 -14.92
N GLU A 417 -2.77 -1.05 -15.57
CA GLU A 417 -3.95 -1.92 -15.40
C GLU A 417 -4.12 -2.36 -13.95
N SER A 418 -3.03 -2.68 -13.25
CA SER A 418 -3.07 -3.05 -11.84
C SER A 418 -3.57 -1.91 -10.95
N LEU A 419 -3.14 -0.66 -11.20
CA LEU A 419 -3.66 0.51 -10.49
C LEU A 419 -5.17 0.67 -10.69
N LEU A 420 -5.64 0.55 -11.94
CA LEU A 420 -7.05 0.66 -12.29
C LEU A 420 -7.87 -0.51 -11.72
N LYS A 421 -7.39 -1.75 -11.82
CA LYS A 421 -8.03 -2.94 -11.22
C LYS A 421 -8.16 -2.82 -9.70
N ASN A 422 -7.15 -2.27 -9.01
CA ASN A 422 -7.22 -2.04 -7.57
C ASN A 422 -8.29 -1.02 -7.18
N MET A 423 -8.56 -0.03 -8.02
CA MET A 423 -9.68 0.89 -7.83
C MET A 423 -11.02 0.19 -8.05
N ASP A 424 -11.15 -0.61 -9.10
CA ASP A 424 -12.37 -1.34 -9.45
C ASP A 424 -12.72 -2.40 -8.40
N ASN A 425 -11.74 -3.15 -7.92
CA ASN A 425 -11.92 -4.18 -6.88
C ASN A 425 -12.30 -3.62 -5.50
N LYS A 426 -11.89 -2.39 -5.18
CA LYS A 426 -12.24 -1.72 -3.92
C LYS A 426 -13.61 -1.04 -3.97
N ALA A 427 -14.05 -0.65 -5.13
CA ALA A 427 -15.42 -0.28 -5.39
C ALA A 427 -16.16 -1.60 -5.61
N VAL A 428 -16.79 -2.15 -4.56
CA VAL A 428 -17.64 -3.34 -4.69
C VAL A 428 -18.41 -3.20 -5.98
N PRO A 429 -18.29 -4.11 -6.97
CA PRO A 429 -19.20 -4.11 -8.09
C PRO A 429 -20.57 -4.30 -7.44
N LYS A 430 -21.37 -3.25 -7.34
CA LYS A 430 -22.80 -3.46 -7.20
C LYS A 430 -23.13 -4.27 -8.43
N GLN A 431 -23.48 -5.53 -8.25
CA GLN A 431 -24.15 -6.28 -9.28
C GLN A 431 -25.40 -5.45 -9.57
N LEU A 432 -25.30 -4.55 -10.54
CA LEU A 432 -26.43 -3.89 -11.14
C LEU A 432 -27.07 -4.98 -11.98
N SER A 433 -27.79 -5.88 -11.32
CA SER A 433 -28.61 -6.87 -12.00
C SER A 433 -29.80 -6.12 -12.55
N ASP A 434 -29.72 -5.74 -13.81
CA ASP A 434 -30.94 -5.37 -14.52
C ASP A 434 -31.88 -6.57 -14.47
N SER A 435 -33.10 -6.32 -14.05
CA SER A 435 -34.17 -7.29 -14.13
C SER A 435 -34.90 -7.12 -15.46
N TYR A 436 -35.30 -8.22 -16.06
CA TYR A 436 -36.03 -8.25 -17.32
C TYR A 436 -37.34 -8.98 -17.13
N ALA A 437 -38.41 -8.47 -17.69
CA ALA A 437 -39.70 -9.14 -17.71
C ALA A 437 -40.09 -9.54 -19.14
N TYR A 438 -40.63 -10.73 -19.30
CA TYR A 438 -41.13 -11.24 -20.59
C TYR A 438 -42.29 -12.20 -20.40
N TRP A 439 -43.11 -12.31 -21.44
CA TRP A 439 -44.22 -13.27 -21.45
C TRP A 439 -43.76 -14.68 -21.75
N LYS A 440 -44.19 -15.64 -20.91
CA LYS A 440 -43.96 -17.07 -21.09
C LYS A 440 -45.17 -17.86 -20.60
N ASN A 441 -45.75 -18.72 -21.46
CA ASN A 441 -46.88 -19.58 -21.10
C ASN A 441 -48.09 -18.87 -20.50
N GLY A 442 -48.39 -17.65 -20.97
CA GLY A 442 -49.55 -16.87 -20.53
C GLY A 442 -49.39 -16.13 -19.20
N ASP A 443 -48.17 -16.08 -18.71
CA ASP A 443 -47.79 -15.28 -17.52
C ASP A 443 -46.53 -14.47 -17.77
N VAL A 444 -46.24 -13.52 -16.87
CA VAL A 444 -45.03 -12.69 -16.94
C VAL A 444 -43.96 -13.28 -16.02
N ILE A 445 -42.81 -13.55 -16.61
CA ILE A 445 -41.63 -14.05 -15.89
C ILE A 445 -40.65 -12.89 -15.69
N ILE A 446 -40.14 -12.77 -14.46
CA ILE A 446 -39.03 -11.87 -14.15
C ILE A 446 -37.74 -12.68 -14.12
N SER A 447 -36.79 -12.31 -14.97
CA SER A 447 -35.45 -12.90 -14.99
C SER A 447 -34.45 -11.86 -14.50
N LYS A 448 -33.63 -12.26 -13.52
CA LYS A 448 -32.50 -11.44 -13.05
C LYS A 448 -31.29 -11.76 -13.92
N MET A 449 -30.88 -10.81 -14.75
CA MET A 449 -29.59 -10.93 -15.41
C MET A 449 -28.47 -10.58 -14.44
N LYS A 450 -27.46 -11.42 -14.38
CA LYS A 450 -26.18 -11.05 -13.84
C LYS A 450 -25.44 -10.24 -14.91
N GLN A 451 -25.51 -8.93 -14.84
CA GLN A 451 -24.58 -8.07 -15.56
C GLN A 451 -23.28 -7.99 -14.77
N VAL A 452 -22.19 -8.45 -15.35
CA VAL A 452 -20.86 -8.11 -14.84
C VAL A 452 -20.40 -6.88 -15.61
N THR A 453 -20.35 -5.78 -14.89
CA THR A 453 -19.79 -4.54 -15.39
C THR A 453 -18.34 -4.48 -14.96
N LYS A 454 -17.42 -4.42 -15.91
CA LYS A 454 -15.99 -4.26 -15.66
C LYS A 454 -15.49 -2.99 -16.32
N MET A 455 -14.54 -2.32 -15.67
CA MET A 455 -13.86 -1.19 -16.28
C MET A 455 -13.20 -1.60 -17.60
N ASP A 456 -13.37 -0.80 -18.64
CA ASP A 456 -12.68 -0.96 -19.93
C ASP A 456 -11.21 -0.56 -19.75
N LEU A 457 -10.40 -1.53 -19.33
CA LEU A 457 -9.00 -1.27 -18.98
C LEU A 457 -8.19 -0.77 -20.18
N ASP A 458 -8.48 -1.22 -21.38
CA ASP A 458 -7.78 -0.75 -22.59
C ASP A 458 -8.02 0.73 -22.83
N TYR A 459 -9.26 1.15 -22.71
CA TYR A 459 -9.64 2.55 -22.83
C TYR A 459 -9.04 3.40 -21.71
N GLU A 460 -9.14 2.94 -20.46
CA GLU A 460 -8.71 3.71 -19.29
C GLU A 460 -7.18 3.79 -19.18
N VAL A 461 -6.43 2.75 -19.56
CA VAL A 461 -4.96 2.81 -19.63
C VAL A 461 -4.51 3.85 -20.66
N ASN A 462 -5.16 3.90 -21.84
CA ASN A 462 -4.83 4.90 -22.86
C ASN A 462 -5.16 6.32 -22.37
N ARG A 463 -6.30 6.50 -21.69
CA ARG A 463 -6.67 7.79 -21.07
C ARG A 463 -5.67 8.21 -20.01
N LEU A 464 -5.32 7.30 -19.10
CA LEU A 464 -4.37 7.55 -18.01
C LEU A 464 -2.98 7.89 -18.57
N SER A 465 -2.53 7.20 -19.62
CA SER A 465 -1.29 7.51 -20.33
C SER A 465 -1.30 8.93 -20.92
N GLY A 466 -2.44 9.38 -21.44
CA GLY A 466 -2.63 10.75 -21.93
C GLY A 466 -2.51 11.78 -20.82
N ILE A 467 -3.13 11.52 -19.66
CA ILE A 467 -3.06 12.39 -18.47
C ILE A 467 -1.60 12.52 -17.99
N LEU A 468 -0.90 11.39 -17.88
CA LEU A 468 0.51 11.39 -17.46
C LEU A 468 1.41 12.16 -18.44
N LYS A 469 1.17 12.05 -19.75
CA LYS A 469 1.91 12.82 -20.77
C LYS A 469 1.62 14.31 -20.70
N SER A 470 0.38 14.70 -20.39
CA SER A 470 0.00 16.11 -20.25
C SER A 470 0.52 16.75 -18.97
N GLY A 471 0.75 15.95 -17.92
CA GLY A 471 1.13 16.43 -16.59
C GLY A 471 0.05 17.27 -15.90
N VAL A 472 -1.21 17.17 -16.33
CA VAL A 472 -2.33 17.95 -15.80
C VAL A 472 -3.23 17.07 -14.95
N SER A 473 -3.41 17.45 -13.68
CA SER A 473 -4.36 16.76 -12.77
C SER A 473 -5.79 16.78 -13.34
N THR A 474 -6.44 15.64 -13.28
CA THR A 474 -7.77 15.45 -13.87
C THR A 474 -8.71 14.87 -12.83
N TYR A 475 -9.87 15.48 -12.67
CA TYR A 475 -10.85 15.12 -11.63
C TYR A 475 -12.18 14.69 -12.24
N ASN A 476 -12.98 13.97 -11.46
CA ASN A 476 -14.32 13.50 -11.81
C ASN A 476 -14.39 12.66 -13.10
N ILE A 477 -13.38 11.83 -13.34
CA ILE A 477 -13.39 10.91 -14.46
C ILE A 477 -14.43 9.83 -14.22
N ASN A 478 -15.41 9.72 -15.09
CA ASN A 478 -16.30 8.57 -15.12
C ASN A 478 -15.65 7.48 -15.97
N PRO A 479 -15.30 6.31 -15.39
CA PRO A 479 -14.68 5.24 -16.15
C PRO A 479 -15.62 4.73 -17.25
N LYS A 480 -15.05 4.32 -18.37
CA LYS A 480 -15.75 3.54 -19.36
C LYS A 480 -15.87 2.09 -18.88
N TYR A 481 -17.04 1.51 -19.01
CA TYR A 481 -17.31 0.14 -18.59
C TYR A 481 -17.68 -0.74 -19.78
N ILE A 482 -17.21 -1.99 -19.75
CA ILE A 482 -17.68 -3.07 -20.60
C ILE A 482 -18.74 -3.82 -19.81
N VAL A 483 -19.92 -3.91 -20.37
CA VAL A 483 -21.05 -4.65 -19.81
C VAL A 483 -21.10 -6.02 -20.47
N THR A 484 -20.92 -7.06 -19.70
CA THR A 484 -21.08 -8.44 -20.18
C THR A 484 -22.35 -9.02 -19.57
N ASN A 485 -23.27 -9.39 -20.41
CA ASN A 485 -24.52 -10.02 -20.02
C ASN A 485 -24.36 -11.54 -19.92
N TYR A 486 -24.77 -12.11 -18.79
CA TYR A 486 -24.82 -13.57 -18.61
C TYR A 486 -26.28 -14.01 -18.46
N GLY A 487 -26.77 -14.80 -19.39
CA GLY A 487 -28.10 -15.39 -19.40
C GLY A 487 -28.81 -15.17 -20.73
N ASP A 488 -29.62 -16.15 -21.14
CA ASP A 488 -30.48 -16.04 -22.32
C ASP A 488 -31.67 -15.14 -21.98
N ILE A 489 -31.66 -13.92 -22.50
CA ILE A 489 -32.82 -13.04 -22.46
C ILE A 489 -33.54 -13.17 -23.78
N PRO A 490 -34.83 -13.50 -23.77
CA PRO A 490 -35.64 -13.48 -24.97
C PRO A 490 -35.62 -12.09 -25.64
N ALA A 491 -35.63 -12.08 -26.98
CA ALA A 491 -35.61 -10.82 -27.75
C ALA A 491 -36.76 -9.86 -27.43
N ASN A 492 -37.87 -10.37 -26.89
CA ASN A 492 -39.04 -9.61 -26.47
C ASN A 492 -39.05 -9.20 -24.99
N ALA A 493 -37.96 -9.44 -24.26
CA ALA A 493 -37.88 -9.05 -22.85
C ALA A 493 -37.75 -7.53 -22.69
N VAL A 494 -38.49 -7.00 -21.74
CA VAL A 494 -38.45 -5.59 -21.36
C VAL A 494 -37.45 -5.40 -20.22
N ASN A 495 -36.46 -4.53 -20.41
CA ASN A 495 -35.54 -4.13 -19.36
C ASN A 495 -36.28 -3.28 -18.32
N LEU A 496 -36.29 -3.72 -17.06
CA LEU A 496 -36.93 -3.04 -15.94
C LEU A 496 -36.02 -1.99 -15.29
N GLY A 497 -34.77 -1.93 -15.69
CA GLY A 497 -33.75 -1.12 -15.06
C GLY A 497 -33.44 -1.57 -13.62
N HIS A 498 -33.01 -0.62 -12.79
CA HIS A 498 -32.60 -0.88 -11.42
C HIS A 498 -33.70 -0.74 -10.37
N LYS A 499 -34.90 -0.26 -10.80
CA LYS A 499 -36.02 0.00 -9.90
C LYS A 499 -37.33 -0.39 -10.58
N TYR A 500 -38.08 -1.28 -9.95
CA TYR A 500 -39.41 -1.69 -10.41
C TYR A 500 -40.30 -2.15 -9.25
N ILE A 501 -41.59 -2.19 -9.51
CA ILE A 501 -42.62 -2.72 -8.63
C ILE A 501 -42.99 -4.12 -9.16
N GLU A 502 -43.00 -5.12 -8.31
CA GLU A 502 -43.44 -6.48 -8.59
C GLU A 502 -44.69 -6.79 -7.78
N ILE A 503 -45.70 -7.34 -8.43
CA ILE A 503 -46.97 -7.74 -7.82
C ILE A 503 -47.25 -9.19 -8.21
N ASP A 504 -47.18 -10.08 -7.23
CA ASP A 504 -47.55 -11.48 -7.37
C ASP A 504 -48.98 -11.70 -6.89
N ILE A 505 -49.88 -11.98 -7.84
CA ILE A 505 -51.30 -12.19 -7.58
C ILE A 505 -51.52 -13.48 -6.78
N SER A 506 -50.72 -14.53 -6.98
CA SER A 506 -50.85 -15.82 -6.27
C SER A 506 -50.46 -15.69 -4.81
N GLN A 507 -49.38 -14.97 -4.51
CA GLN A 507 -48.93 -14.72 -3.15
C GLN A 507 -49.63 -13.55 -2.47
N GLN A 508 -50.39 -12.72 -3.21
CA GLN A 508 -50.98 -11.49 -2.72
C GLN A 508 -49.98 -10.59 -2.02
N LYS A 509 -48.81 -10.41 -2.68
CA LYS A 509 -47.71 -9.59 -2.21
C LYS A 509 -47.25 -8.62 -3.28
N MET A 510 -46.71 -7.51 -2.83
CA MET A 510 -46.06 -6.51 -3.69
C MET A 510 -44.69 -6.19 -3.13
N TRP A 511 -43.68 -6.10 -4.01
CA TRP A 511 -42.32 -5.69 -3.70
C TRP A 511 -41.96 -4.40 -4.42
N LEU A 512 -41.14 -3.58 -3.76
CA LEU A 512 -40.33 -2.57 -4.42
C LEU A 512 -38.91 -3.10 -4.51
N MET A 513 -38.43 -3.28 -5.73
CA MET A 513 -37.08 -3.73 -6.03
C MET A 513 -36.21 -2.55 -6.43
N GLU A 514 -35.04 -2.40 -5.80
CA GLU A 514 -34.03 -1.40 -6.18
C GLU A 514 -32.66 -2.06 -6.24
N TYR A 515 -31.97 -1.94 -7.36
CA TYR A 515 -30.63 -2.50 -7.58
C TYR A 515 -30.52 -4.00 -7.27
N GLY A 516 -31.56 -4.75 -7.61
CA GLY A 516 -31.63 -6.19 -7.36
C GLY A 516 -31.97 -6.62 -5.93
N TYR A 517 -32.18 -5.66 -5.02
CA TYR A 517 -32.54 -5.89 -3.63
C TYR A 517 -34.01 -5.55 -3.35
N GLU A 518 -34.62 -6.33 -2.49
CA GLU A 518 -35.92 -6.03 -1.91
C GLU A 518 -35.80 -4.82 -0.96
N LYS A 519 -36.48 -3.73 -1.27
CA LYS A 519 -36.54 -2.52 -0.43
C LYS A 519 -37.81 -2.46 0.40
N MET A 520 -38.87 -3.08 -0.11
CA MET A 520 -40.14 -3.21 0.58
C MET A 520 -40.81 -4.49 0.11
N VAL A 521 -41.41 -5.21 1.02
CA VAL A 521 -42.42 -6.22 0.74
C VAL A 521 -43.66 -5.92 1.57
N THR A 522 -44.85 -6.06 0.95
CA THR A 522 -46.11 -5.83 1.62
C THR A 522 -47.18 -6.79 1.13
N PRO A 523 -48.03 -7.33 2.02
CA PRO A 523 -49.24 -8.00 1.58
C PRO A 523 -50.17 -6.97 0.92
N VAL A 524 -50.91 -7.43 -0.10
CA VAL A 524 -51.88 -6.61 -0.86
C VAL A 524 -53.19 -7.35 -1.02
N VAL A 525 -54.21 -6.64 -1.52
CA VAL A 525 -55.46 -7.27 -1.98
C VAL A 525 -55.72 -6.81 -3.40
N THR A 526 -55.54 -7.72 -4.35
CA THR A 526 -55.74 -7.47 -5.79
C THR A 526 -57.23 -7.53 -6.20
N GLY A 527 -57.51 -7.41 -7.48
CA GLY A 527 -58.85 -7.50 -8.03
C GLY A 527 -59.50 -8.88 -7.85
N ASN A 528 -60.84 -8.91 -7.74
CA ASN A 528 -61.62 -10.11 -7.46
C ASN A 528 -61.86 -10.94 -8.75
N PRO A 529 -61.22 -12.11 -8.94
CA PRO A 529 -61.38 -12.92 -10.14
C PRO A 529 -62.78 -13.55 -10.21
N ASN A 530 -63.43 -13.87 -9.09
CA ASN A 530 -64.72 -14.49 -9.03
C ASN A 530 -65.87 -13.53 -9.51
N LYS A 531 -65.56 -12.23 -9.55
CA LYS A 531 -66.48 -11.19 -10.07
C LYS A 531 -66.04 -10.69 -11.45
N GLY A 532 -65.11 -11.31 -12.11
CA GLY A 532 -64.57 -10.86 -13.40
C GLY A 532 -63.71 -9.59 -13.31
N MET A 533 -63.25 -9.25 -12.10
CA MET A 533 -62.53 -8.01 -11.82
C MET A 533 -61.06 -8.30 -11.42
N ALA A 534 -60.45 -9.34 -11.95
CA ALA A 534 -59.08 -9.68 -11.67
C ALA A 534 -58.10 -8.57 -12.07
N THR A 535 -57.04 -8.37 -11.30
CA THR A 535 -55.91 -7.54 -11.72
C THR A 535 -55.20 -8.28 -12.89
N PRO A 536 -55.08 -7.68 -14.08
CA PRO A 536 -54.50 -8.36 -15.23
C PRO A 536 -52.99 -8.53 -15.07
N PRO A 537 -52.45 -9.70 -15.35
CA PRO A 537 -50.99 -9.87 -15.49
C PRO A 537 -50.43 -9.00 -16.61
N GLY A 538 -49.20 -8.49 -16.47
CA GLY A 538 -48.61 -7.68 -17.51
C GLY A 538 -47.38 -6.91 -17.09
N ILE A 539 -46.75 -6.29 -18.08
CA ILE A 539 -45.62 -5.40 -17.95
C ILE A 539 -46.09 -3.98 -18.18
N PHE A 540 -46.15 -3.21 -17.13
CA PHE A 540 -46.71 -1.85 -17.13
C PHE A 540 -45.68 -0.84 -16.65
N LYS A 541 -46.10 0.46 -16.60
CA LYS A 541 -45.33 1.55 -16.00
C LYS A 541 -46.27 2.47 -15.20
N VAL A 542 -45.74 3.05 -14.12
CA VAL A 542 -46.45 4.14 -13.42
C VAL A 542 -46.76 5.25 -14.40
N ARG A 543 -48.04 5.55 -14.57
CA ARG A 543 -48.52 6.55 -15.54
C ARG A 543 -48.70 7.94 -14.92
N LYS A 544 -49.07 8.00 -13.63
CA LYS A 544 -49.29 9.20 -12.87
C LYS A 544 -49.07 8.92 -11.37
N MET A 545 -48.82 9.96 -10.61
CA MET A 545 -48.73 9.90 -9.16
C MET A 545 -49.63 11.03 -8.59
N MET A 546 -50.55 10.68 -7.73
CA MET A 546 -51.50 11.65 -7.14
C MET A 546 -51.66 11.39 -5.65
N THR A 547 -51.87 12.47 -4.90
CA THR A 547 -52.26 12.42 -3.48
C THR A 547 -53.69 12.94 -3.31
N ASN A 548 -54.37 12.47 -2.26
CA ASN A 548 -55.75 12.89 -1.91
C ASN A 548 -56.75 12.74 -3.10
N ALA A 549 -56.65 11.59 -3.78
CA ALA A 549 -57.53 11.29 -4.90
C ALA A 549 -58.86 10.64 -4.44
N VAL A 550 -59.91 10.80 -5.23
CA VAL A 550 -61.18 10.06 -5.01
C VAL A 550 -61.37 9.09 -6.17
N LEU A 551 -61.28 7.79 -5.88
CA LEU A 551 -61.52 6.75 -6.87
C LEU A 551 -63.03 6.51 -7.01
N ARG A 552 -63.57 6.71 -8.25
CA ARG A 552 -64.99 6.63 -8.55
C ARG A 552 -65.27 5.47 -9.49
N GLY A 553 -66.35 4.75 -9.21
CA GLY A 553 -66.88 3.70 -10.07
C GLY A 553 -68.35 3.47 -9.80
N PRO A 554 -69.00 2.53 -10.51
CA PRO A 554 -70.40 2.22 -10.28
C PRO A 554 -70.66 1.85 -8.82
N GLY A 555 -71.42 2.69 -8.10
CA GLY A 555 -71.80 2.46 -6.71
C GLY A 555 -70.76 2.78 -5.64
N TYR A 556 -69.62 3.42 -5.96
CA TYR A 556 -68.64 3.81 -4.97
C TYR A 556 -67.88 5.13 -5.31
N ALA A 557 -67.43 5.80 -4.23
CA ALA A 557 -66.52 6.94 -4.28
C ALA A 557 -65.59 6.82 -3.07
N SER A 558 -64.38 6.31 -3.29
CA SER A 558 -63.43 6.00 -2.22
C SER A 558 -62.27 7.00 -2.20
N PRO A 559 -62.17 7.85 -1.16
CA PRO A 559 -60.99 8.69 -1.01
C PRO A 559 -59.76 7.84 -0.66
N VAL A 560 -58.65 8.15 -1.30
CA VAL A 560 -57.34 7.51 -1.05
C VAL A 560 -56.28 8.59 -0.87
N LYS A 561 -55.33 8.35 -0.02
CA LYS A 561 -54.23 9.27 0.23
C LYS A 561 -53.21 9.28 -0.89
N TYR A 562 -52.94 8.10 -1.48
CA TYR A 562 -52.01 7.93 -2.58
C TYR A 562 -52.67 7.13 -3.71
N TRP A 563 -52.51 7.60 -4.95
CA TRP A 563 -53.01 6.93 -6.13
C TRP A 563 -51.95 6.85 -7.22
N VAL A 564 -51.60 5.64 -7.66
CA VAL A 564 -50.56 5.34 -8.64
C VAL A 564 -51.15 4.43 -9.74
N PRO A 565 -51.79 5.00 -10.76
CA PRO A 565 -52.31 4.24 -11.90
C PRO A 565 -51.19 3.71 -12.80
N PHE A 566 -51.31 2.44 -13.24
CA PHE A 566 -50.37 1.80 -14.14
C PHE A 566 -51.02 1.18 -15.39
N ASN A 567 -52.30 0.78 -15.31
CA ASN A 567 -53.05 0.19 -16.44
C ASN A 567 -54.48 0.75 -16.51
N GLY A 568 -54.74 1.73 -17.40
CA GLY A 568 -56.06 2.40 -17.52
C GLY A 568 -56.50 3.00 -16.19
N SER A 569 -57.62 2.51 -15.66
CA SER A 569 -58.18 2.86 -14.35
C SER A 569 -57.65 1.96 -13.22
N ILE A 570 -56.77 1.03 -13.49
CA ILE A 570 -56.18 0.14 -12.48
C ILE A 570 -54.88 0.76 -11.97
N GLY A 571 -54.70 0.78 -10.66
CA GLY A 571 -53.51 1.32 -10.01
C GLY A 571 -53.30 0.78 -8.61
N ILE A 572 -52.23 1.25 -7.96
CA ILE A 572 -51.84 0.92 -6.59
C ILE A 572 -52.32 2.10 -5.72
N HIS A 573 -52.99 1.80 -4.61
CA HIS A 573 -53.46 2.82 -3.68
C HIS A 573 -53.60 2.28 -2.24
N ASP A 574 -53.62 3.15 -1.25
CA ASP A 574 -53.96 2.79 0.12
C ASP A 574 -55.47 2.45 0.23
N ALA A 575 -55.77 1.49 1.12
CA ALA A 575 -57.12 0.99 1.30
C ALA A 575 -57.47 0.84 2.78
N TYR A 576 -57.88 1.93 3.43
CA TYR A 576 -58.25 1.98 4.85
C TYR A 576 -59.43 1.09 5.22
N TRP A 577 -60.30 0.73 4.23
CA TRP A 577 -61.45 -0.15 4.40
C TRP A 577 -61.12 -1.63 4.42
N GLN A 578 -59.86 -1.98 4.14
CA GLN A 578 -59.41 -3.37 4.23
C GLN A 578 -58.93 -3.66 5.65
N PRO A 579 -59.61 -4.55 6.43
CA PRO A 579 -59.23 -4.87 7.80
C PRO A 579 -57.90 -5.67 7.87
N PHE A 580 -57.52 -6.41 6.81
CA PHE A 580 -56.26 -7.12 6.64
C PHE A 580 -55.94 -7.26 5.15
N PHE A 581 -54.71 -7.59 4.85
CA PHE A 581 -54.20 -7.73 3.49
C PHE A 581 -53.57 -9.10 3.30
N GLY A 582 -53.50 -9.57 2.06
CA GLY A 582 -52.91 -10.87 1.68
C GLY A 582 -53.85 -12.05 1.75
N GLY A 583 -53.30 -13.25 1.55
CA GLY A 583 -54.03 -14.52 1.55
C GLY A 583 -55.15 -14.59 0.52
N ASN A 584 -56.23 -15.31 0.84
CA ASN A 584 -57.38 -15.51 -0.08
C ASN A 584 -58.37 -14.36 -0.09
N ARG A 585 -58.08 -13.23 0.55
CA ARG A 585 -59.05 -12.12 0.68
C ARG A 585 -59.50 -11.58 -0.66
N TYR A 586 -58.64 -11.55 -1.68
CA TYR A 586 -58.94 -11.09 -3.03
C TYR A 586 -60.07 -11.88 -3.72
N LEU A 587 -60.30 -13.14 -3.33
CA LEU A 587 -61.33 -14.00 -3.92
C LEU A 587 -62.76 -13.59 -3.50
N TYR A 588 -62.96 -12.94 -2.36
CA TYR A 588 -64.28 -12.57 -1.83
C TYR A 588 -64.44 -11.07 -1.53
N ALA A 589 -63.37 -10.38 -1.15
CA ALA A 589 -63.34 -8.96 -0.86
C ALA A 589 -62.30 -8.19 -1.66
N GLY A 590 -61.93 -8.71 -2.85
CA GLY A 590 -61.00 -8.11 -3.78
C GLY A 590 -61.56 -6.81 -4.39
N SER A 591 -60.65 -6.03 -4.96
CA SER A 591 -60.95 -4.76 -5.62
C SER A 591 -61.60 -4.95 -7.00
N HIS A 592 -61.85 -3.86 -7.71
CA HIS A 592 -62.28 -3.83 -9.12
C HIS A 592 -61.09 -3.85 -10.09
N GLY A 593 -59.96 -4.50 -9.69
CA GLY A 593 -58.72 -4.61 -10.46
C GLY A 593 -57.54 -3.87 -9.86
N CYS A 594 -57.75 -2.91 -8.98
CA CYS A 594 -56.69 -2.17 -8.31
C CYS A 594 -55.93 -3.02 -7.28
N VAL A 595 -54.78 -2.55 -6.85
CA VAL A 595 -53.92 -3.18 -5.82
C VAL A 595 -54.08 -2.38 -4.53
N ASN A 596 -54.92 -2.89 -3.62
CA ASN A 596 -55.12 -2.33 -2.30
C ASN A 596 -53.92 -2.59 -1.42
N THR A 597 -53.34 -1.57 -0.85
CA THR A 597 -52.05 -1.60 -0.12
C THR A 597 -52.22 -0.97 1.26
N PRO A 598 -51.57 -1.45 2.33
CA PRO A 598 -51.51 -0.79 3.63
C PRO A 598 -50.98 0.65 3.50
N LEU A 599 -51.59 1.62 4.20
CA LEU A 599 -51.24 3.03 4.10
C LEU A 599 -49.77 3.33 4.36
N SER A 600 -49.16 2.70 5.36
CA SER A 600 -47.74 2.90 5.68
C SER A 600 -46.81 2.47 4.53
N ASN A 601 -47.12 1.33 3.93
CA ASN A 601 -46.35 0.78 2.81
C ASN A 601 -46.60 1.57 1.52
N MET A 602 -47.82 2.07 1.32
CA MET A 602 -48.15 2.94 0.20
C MET A 602 -47.42 4.28 0.29
N SER A 603 -47.32 4.86 1.49
CA SER A 603 -46.52 6.08 1.74
C SER A 603 -45.06 5.88 1.42
N PHE A 604 -44.48 4.73 1.87
CA PHE A 604 -43.08 4.37 1.58
C PHE A 604 -42.87 4.19 0.07
N LEU A 605 -43.74 3.44 -0.60
CA LEU A 605 -43.67 3.21 -2.04
C LEU A 605 -43.70 4.53 -2.80
N TYR A 606 -44.69 5.37 -2.48
CA TYR A 606 -44.92 6.64 -3.16
C TYR A 606 -43.73 7.59 -3.09
N SER A 607 -43.00 7.61 -1.97
CA SER A 607 -41.81 8.44 -1.78
C SER A 607 -40.57 7.99 -2.59
N ARG A 608 -40.60 6.78 -3.15
CA ARG A 608 -39.42 6.18 -3.81
C ARG A 608 -39.59 5.93 -5.30
N ILE A 609 -40.81 5.98 -5.82
CA ILE A 609 -41.09 5.75 -7.23
C ILE A 609 -41.30 7.07 -7.98
N HIS A 610 -41.36 7.00 -9.28
CA HIS A 610 -41.67 8.12 -10.18
C HIS A 610 -42.52 7.66 -11.38
N VAL A 611 -43.10 8.59 -12.11
CA VAL A 611 -43.75 8.30 -13.38
C VAL A 611 -42.75 7.62 -14.32
N GLY A 612 -43.16 6.51 -14.93
CA GLY A 612 -42.30 5.66 -15.74
C GLY A 612 -41.67 4.46 -14.99
N THR A 613 -41.71 4.40 -13.64
CA THR A 613 -41.29 3.21 -12.89
C THR A 613 -42.02 1.96 -13.39
N PRO A 614 -41.32 0.88 -13.80
CA PRO A 614 -41.97 -0.34 -14.25
C PRO A 614 -42.82 -0.99 -13.15
N VAL A 615 -43.96 -1.54 -13.54
CA VAL A 615 -44.87 -2.32 -12.68
C VAL A 615 -45.14 -3.65 -13.34
N ILE A 616 -44.71 -4.72 -12.69
CA ILE A 616 -44.85 -6.09 -13.17
C ILE A 616 -45.92 -6.78 -12.37
N VAL A 617 -46.93 -7.32 -13.04
CA VAL A 617 -47.99 -8.12 -12.44
C VAL A 617 -47.94 -9.50 -13.01
N HIS A 618 -47.81 -10.52 -12.15
CA HIS A 618 -47.77 -11.92 -12.53
C HIS A 618 -48.54 -12.78 -11.53
N LYS A 619 -48.71 -14.09 -11.86
CA LYS A 619 -49.41 -15.06 -11.04
C LYS A 619 -48.44 -15.88 -10.17
#